data_ee309512ef7788cbf58e39a71dff0192
#
_entry.id   ee309512ef7788cbf58e39a71dff0192
#
_cell.length_a   1.000
_cell.length_b   1.000
_cell.length_c   1.000
_cell.angle_alpha   90.00
_cell.angle_beta   90.00
_cell.angle_gamma   90.00
#
_symmetry.space_group_name_H-M   'P 1'
#
loop_
_entity.id
_entity.type
_entity.pdbx_description
1 polymer ?
#
loop_
_entity_poly.entity_id
_entity_poly.type
_entity_poly.pdbx_seq_one_letter_code
_entity_poly.pdbx_strand_id
1 'polypeptide(L)'
;LPAADAESYPDAASMADLQFAVESGSAGEDMAIENGFNYTPVVDQATAVLEVSSGTCQAAIIDSLMAAAMVGEGTSYADLTYTINLNSEEYGVGFRKGSDLAAALNDFFAASWADGTMQTLADTYGVTAALIPQE
;
A
#
# COMPACT_ATOMS: atom_id res chain seq x y z
N LEU A 1 -5.31 10.88 2.03
CA LEU A 1 -6.04 12.09 2.49
C LEU A 1 -5.87 13.22 1.46
N PRO A 2 -6.70 14.30 1.50
CA PRO A 2 -6.49 15.47 0.65
C PRO A 2 -5.12 16.10 0.88
N ALA A 3 -4.44 16.48 -0.20
CA ALA A 3 -3.09 17.06 -0.12
C ALA A 3 -3.07 18.39 0.67
N ALA A 4 -4.16 19.15 0.61
CA ALA A 4 -4.31 20.41 1.34
C ALA A 4 -4.32 20.22 2.88
N ASP A 5 -4.70 19.03 3.35
CA ASP A 5 -4.85 18.73 4.79
C ASP A 5 -3.61 18.01 5.37
N ALA A 6 -2.65 17.60 4.53
CA ALA A 6 -1.51 16.77 4.89
C ALA A 6 -0.67 17.33 6.07
N GLU A 7 -0.44 18.64 6.09
CA GLU A 7 0.34 19.30 7.14
C GLU A 7 -0.36 19.27 8.52
N SER A 8 -1.68 19.10 8.55
CA SER A 8 -2.46 19.02 9.78
C SER A 8 -2.36 17.64 10.45
N TYR A 9 -1.89 16.64 9.72
CA TYR A 9 -1.81 15.24 10.13
C TYR A 9 -0.38 14.69 9.99
N PRO A 10 0.56 15.09 10.86
CA PRO A 10 1.97 14.70 10.75
C PRO A 10 2.24 13.25 11.17
N ASP A 11 1.33 12.60 11.88
CA ASP A 11 1.46 11.24 12.38
C ASP A 11 0.09 10.54 12.52
N ALA A 12 0.09 9.24 12.79
CA ALA A 12 -1.12 8.44 12.96
C ALA A 12 -2.00 8.92 14.12
N ALA A 13 -1.39 9.39 15.21
CA ALA A 13 -2.13 9.85 16.39
C ALA A 13 -2.96 11.09 16.10
N SER A 14 -2.46 11.99 15.26
CA SER A 14 -3.18 13.20 14.84
C SER A 14 -4.42 12.91 13.99
N MET A 15 -4.52 11.69 13.43
CA MET A 15 -5.62 11.24 12.58
C MET A 15 -6.73 10.48 13.33
N ALA A 16 -6.64 10.36 14.66
CA ALA A 16 -7.53 9.50 15.46
C ALA A 16 -9.03 9.82 15.32
N ASP A 17 -9.37 11.06 15.07
CA ASP A 17 -10.77 11.51 14.93
C ASP A 17 -11.28 11.44 13.48
N LEU A 18 -10.44 11.07 12.52
CA LEU A 18 -10.85 10.98 11.11
C LEU A 18 -11.71 9.74 10.83
N GLN A 19 -12.57 9.86 9.83
CA GLN A 19 -13.27 8.72 9.23
C GLN A 19 -12.46 8.18 8.07
N PHE A 20 -12.02 6.93 8.19
CA PHE A 20 -11.24 6.25 7.16
C PHE A 20 -12.13 5.39 6.25
N ALA A 21 -11.77 5.27 4.99
CA ALA A 21 -12.25 4.21 4.10
C ALA A 21 -11.17 3.11 4.03
N VAL A 22 -11.57 1.84 4.18
CA VAL A 22 -10.66 0.69 4.14
C VAL A 22 -11.30 -0.47 3.36
N GLU A 23 -10.48 -1.23 2.63
CA GLU A 23 -10.97 -2.46 2.00
C GLU A 23 -11.28 -3.51 3.07
N SER A 24 -12.49 -4.08 3.02
CA SER A 24 -12.93 -5.09 3.99
C SER A 24 -12.08 -6.36 3.92
N GLY A 25 -11.58 -6.83 5.07
CA GLY A 25 -10.72 -8.01 5.20
C GLY A 25 -9.28 -7.80 4.77
N SER A 26 -8.85 -6.55 4.58
CA SER A 26 -7.47 -6.20 4.23
C SER A 26 -6.60 -5.92 5.45
N ALA A 27 -5.28 -5.90 5.25
CA ALA A 27 -4.34 -5.40 6.26
C ALA A 27 -4.63 -3.93 6.66
N GLY A 28 -5.20 -3.13 5.74
CA GLY A 28 -5.65 -1.76 6.03
C GLY A 28 -6.78 -1.70 7.04
N GLU A 29 -7.74 -2.64 6.98
CA GLU A 29 -8.78 -2.76 8.01
C GLU A 29 -8.19 -3.18 9.36
N ASP A 30 -7.27 -4.13 9.38
CA ASP A 30 -6.56 -4.54 10.60
C ASP A 30 -5.82 -3.34 11.23
N MET A 31 -5.13 -2.53 10.42
CA MET A 31 -4.47 -1.31 10.90
C MET A 31 -5.44 -0.28 11.45
N ALA A 32 -6.63 -0.12 10.86
CA ALA A 32 -7.66 0.77 11.41
C ALA A 32 -8.13 0.30 12.78
N ILE A 33 -8.33 -1.00 12.94
CA ILE A 33 -8.74 -1.62 14.22
C ILE A 33 -7.65 -1.46 15.28
N GLU A 34 -6.40 -1.78 14.95
CA GLU A 34 -5.26 -1.71 15.86
C GLU A 34 -4.99 -0.29 16.38
N ASN A 35 -5.17 0.72 15.50
CA ASN A 35 -5.00 2.11 15.87
C ASN A 35 -6.25 2.76 16.48
N GLY A 36 -7.37 2.04 16.54
CA GLY A 36 -8.63 2.53 17.08
C GLY A 36 -9.29 3.62 16.23
N PHE A 37 -9.04 3.63 14.92
CA PHE A 37 -9.61 4.62 14.01
C PHE A 37 -11.08 4.33 13.71
N ASN A 38 -11.85 5.40 13.45
CA ASN A 38 -13.18 5.27 12.89
C ASN A 38 -13.06 4.90 11.40
N TYR A 39 -13.75 3.86 10.95
CA TYR A 39 -13.64 3.45 9.55
C TYR A 39 -14.96 2.97 8.94
N THR A 40 -15.02 3.03 7.63
CA THR A 40 -16.07 2.47 6.78
C THR A 40 -15.43 1.41 5.90
N PRO A 41 -15.83 0.12 6.02
CA PRO A 41 -15.34 -0.92 5.12
C PRO A 41 -15.96 -0.76 3.73
N VAL A 42 -15.13 -0.89 2.70
CA VAL A 42 -15.52 -0.83 1.28
C VAL A 42 -15.09 -2.09 0.54
N VAL A 43 -15.50 -2.22 -0.72
CA VAL A 43 -15.31 -3.45 -1.51
C VAL A 43 -13.87 -3.65 -1.99
N ASP A 44 -13.14 -2.56 -2.23
CA ASP A 44 -11.74 -2.56 -2.71
C ASP A 44 -11.05 -1.23 -2.40
N GLN A 45 -9.73 -1.19 -2.60
CA GLN A 45 -8.91 -0.01 -2.34
C GLN A 45 -9.21 1.16 -3.29
N ALA A 46 -9.60 0.88 -4.53
CA ALA A 46 -9.97 1.94 -5.47
C ALA A 46 -11.25 2.68 -5.00
N THR A 47 -12.21 1.94 -4.45
CA THR A 47 -13.38 2.51 -3.80
C THR A 47 -12.99 3.32 -2.56
N ALA A 48 -12.03 2.86 -1.76
CA ALA A 48 -11.53 3.63 -0.61
C ALA A 48 -10.96 4.99 -1.03
N VAL A 49 -10.17 5.04 -2.09
CA VAL A 49 -9.65 6.31 -2.65
C VAL A 49 -10.78 7.20 -3.17
N LEU A 50 -11.78 6.62 -3.83
CA LEU A 50 -12.96 7.34 -4.33
C LEU A 50 -13.76 7.98 -3.19
N GLU A 51 -13.95 7.28 -2.06
CA GLU A 51 -14.65 7.83 -0.88
C GLU A 51 -13.94 9.06 -0.31
N VAL A 52 -12.61 9.09 -0.35
CA VAL A 52 -11.84 10.27 0.06
C VAL A 52 -11.97 11.38 -0.96
N SER A 53 -11.83 11.07 -2.25
CA SER A 53 -11.95 12.06 -3.33
C SER A 53 -13.33 12.72 -3.38
N SER A 54 -14.38 11.98 -3.05
CA SER A 54 -15.77 12.50 -2.98
C SER A 54 -16.07 13.28 -1.70
N GLY A 55 -15.17 13.22 -0.70
CA GLY A 55 -15.37 13.85 0.62
C GLY A 55 -16.30 13.07 1.56
N THR A 56 -16.64 11.81 1.23
CA THR A 56 -17.42 10.93 2.12
C THR A 56 -16.59 10.50 3.34
N CYS A 57 -15.31 10.17 3.11
CA CYS A 57 -14.33 9.90 4.16
C CYS A 57 -13.19 10.92 4.11
N GLN A 58 -12.56 11.20 5.25
CA GLN A 58 -11.45 12.15 5.31
C GLN A 58 -10.10 11.52 4.93
N ALA A 59 -9.95 10.21 5.13
CA ALA A 59 -8.73 9.48 4.80
C ALA A 59 -9.05 8.05 4.34
N ALA A 60 -8.06 7.37 3.77
CA ALA A 60 -8.10 5.95 3.48
C ALA A 60 -6.82 5.27 3.92
N ILE A 61 -6.90 3.97 4.23
CA ILE A 61 -5.73 3.11 4.43
C ILE A 61 -5.70 2.14 3.25
N ILE A 62 -4.65 2.23 2.45
CA ILE A 62 -4.46 1.40 1.25
C ILE A 62 -3.00 0.94 1.15
N ASP A 63 -2.76 -0.04 0.32
CA ASP A 63 -1.41 -0.50 -0.02
C ASP A 63 -0.58 0.61 -0.67
N SER A 64 0.70 0.71 -0.32
CA SER A 64 1.58 1.78 -0.80
C SER A 64 1.82 1.76 -2.31
N LEU A 65 1.83 0.57 -2.94
CA LEU A 65 1.95 0.45 -4.40
C LEU A 65 0.68 0.94 -5.10
N MET A 66 -0.50 0.63 -4.54
CA MET A 66 -1.76 1.18 -5.03
C MET A 66 -1.80 2.69 -4.85
N ALA A 67 -1.35 3.22 -3.70
CA ALA A 67 -1.25 4.65 -3.48
C ALA A 67 -0.34 5.31 -4.54
N ALA A 68 0.85 4.79 -4.77
CA ALA A 68 1.78 5.32 -5.77
C ALA A 68 1.22 5.32 -7.20
N ALA A 69 0.36 4.35 -7.54
CA ALA A 69 -0.25 4.26 -8.86
C ALA A 69 -1.46 5.19 -9.06
N MET A 70 -2.17 5.54 -7.99
CA MET A 70 -3.48 6.21 -8.09
C MET A 70 -3.48 7.64 -7.56
N VAL A 71 -2.59 7.98 -6.62
CA VAL A 71 -2.64 9.19 -5.79
C VAL A 71 -1.42 10.07 -6.03
N GLY A 72 -1.66 11.38 -6.14
CA GLY A 72 -0.62 12.40 -6.34
C GLY A 72 -0.54 12.94 -7.75
N GLU A 73 0.34 13.90 -7.95
CA GLU A 73 0.49 14.61 -9.22
C GLU A 73 0.73 13.65 -10.40
N GLY A 74 -0.01 13.84 -11.47
CA GLY A 74 0.07 13.02 -12.68
C GLY A 74 -0.76 11.74 -12.65
N THR A 75 -1.48 11.49 -11.56
CA THR A 75 -2.38 10.33 -11.40
C THR A 75 -3.86 10.73 -11.52
N SER A 76 -4.75 9.73 -11.34
CA SER A 76 -6.20 9.97 -11.37
C SER A 76 -6.70 10.80 -10.19
N TYR A 77 -5.97 10.85 -9.07
CA TYR A 77 -6.33 11.58 -7.86
C TYR A 77 -5.22 12.54 -7.46
N ALA A 78 -4.98 13.55 -8.31
CA ALA A 78 -3.90 14.52 -8.16
C ALA A 78 -4.03 15.41 -6.90
N ASP A 79 -5.25 15.58 -6.40
CA ASP A 79 -5.53 16.38 -5.20
C ASP A 79 -5.38 15.61 -3.89
N LEU A 80 -5.08 14.31 -3.96
CA LEU A 80 -4.81 13.47 -2.81
C LEU A 80 -3.31 13.26 -2.61
N THR A 81 -2.92 12.90 -1.39
CA THR A 81 -1.54 12.50 -1.05
C THR A 81 -1.53 11.39 -0.01
N TYR A 82 -0.40 10.72 0.14
CA TYR A 82 -0.13 9.78 1.22
C TYR A 82 1.18 10.16 1.93
N THR A 83 1.19 10.16 3.25
CA THR A 83 2.28 10.70 4.06
C THR A 83 2.72 9.77 5.18
N ILE A 84 1.86 8.85 5.60
CA ILE A 84 2.07 8.03 6.80
C ILE A 84 2.03 6.55 6.40
N ASN A 85 3.06 5.81 6.81
CA ASN A 85 3.07 4.36 6.77
C ASN A 85 2.68 3.82 8.14
N LEU A 86 1.65 2.98 8.19
CA LEU A 86 1.17 2.37 9.44
C LEU A 86 1.89 1.07 9.76
N ASN A 87 2.28 0.31 8.74
CA ASN A 87 3.04 -0.94 8.87
C ASN A 87 4.01 -1.12 7.71
N SER A 88 4.80 -2.18 7.77
CA SER A 88 5.61 -2.67 6.65
C SER A 88 5.36 -4.16 6.49
N GLU A 89 5.03 -4.57 5.29
CA GLU A 89 4.72 -5.94 4.92
C GLU A 89 5.63 -6.43 3.79
N GLU A 90 5.86 -7.74 3.76
CA GLU A 90 6.56 -8.40 2.65
C GLU A 90 5.59 -9.32 1.94
N TYR A 91 5.53 -9.23 0.61
CA TYR A 91 4.74 -10.13 -0.21
C TYR A 91 5.52 -11.43 -0.46
N GLY A 92 4.86 -12.55 -0.28
CA GLY A 92 5.42 -13.87 -0.55
C GLY A 92 4.55 -14.69 -1.51
N VAL A 93 5.15 -15.70 -2.14
CA VAL A 93 4.45 -16.66 -2.99
C VAL A 93 4.28 -17.97 -2.24
N GLY A 94 3.03 -18.33 -1.95
CA GLY A 94 2.69 -19.57 -1.25
C GLY A 94 2.59 -20.76 -2.20
N PHE A 95 3.19 -21.90 -1.80
CA PHE A 95 3.06 -23.18 -2.47
C PHE A 95 2.49 -24.25 -1.52
N ARG A 96 1.92 -25.31 -2.07
CA ARG A 96 1.49 -26.42 -1.23
C ARG A 96 2.68 -27.02 -0.46
N LYS A 97 2.43 -27.47 0.76
CA LYS A 97 3.47 -28.09 1.61
C LYS A 97 4.14 -29.27 0.90
N GLY A 98 5.47 -29.29 0.90
CA GLY A 98 6.29 -30.32 0.25
C GLY A 98 6.52 -30.11 -1.25
N SER A 99 6.12 -28.96 -1.81
CA SER A 99 6.49 -28.57 -3.19
C SER A 99 7.96 -28.15 -3.24
N ASP A 100 8.63 -28.47 -4.34
CA ASP A 100 9.98 -28.01 -4.67
C ASP A 100 9.99 -26.62 -5.36
N LEU A 101 8.80 -26.10 -5.72
CA LEU A 101 8.68 -24.83 -6.42
C LEU A 101 9.07 -23.63 -5.57
N ALA A 102 8.95 -23.69 -4.23
CA ALA A 102 9.39 -22.63 -3.37
C ALA A 102 10.91 -22.41 -3.46
N ALA A 103 11.67 -23.49 -3.39
CA ALA A 103 13.13 -23.43 -3.57
C ALA A 103 13.50 -22.93 -4.96
N ALA A 104 12.88 -23.47 -6.00
CA ALA A 104 13.14 -23.07 -7.39
C ALA A 104 12.83 -21.58 -7.65
N LEU A 105 11.75 -21.05 -7.03
CA LEU A 105 11.42 -19.62 -7.15
C LEU A 105 12.41 -18.75 -6.40
N ASN A 106 12.84 -19.15 -5.20
CA ASN A 106 13.84 -18.41 -4.44
C ASN A 106 15.18 -18.37 -5.19
N ASP A 107 15.63 -19.50 -5.76
CA ASP A 107 16.83 -19.56 -6.60
C ASP A 107 16.72 -18.61 -7.81
N PHE A 108 15.55 -18.58 -8.44
CA PHE A 108 15.28 -17.65 -9.55
C PHE A 108 15.34 -16.18 -9.11
N PHE A 109 14.75 -15.84 -7.96
CA PHE A 109 14.80 -14.48 -7.42
C PHE A 109 16.23 -14.07 -7.08
N ALA A 110 17.00 -14.93 -6.40
CA ALA A 110 18.38 -14.66 -6.08
C ALA A 110 19.25 -14.44 -7.34
N ALA A 111 19.08 -15.27 -8.37
CA ALA A 111 19.77 -15.10 -9.63
C ALA A 111 19.39 -13.80 -10.36
N SER A 112 18.09 -13.47 -10.41
CA SER A 112 17.57 -12.26 -11.05
C SER A 112 17.92 -10.99 -10.27
N TRP A 113 18.12 -11.09 -8.95
CA TRP A 113 18.68 -10.02 -8.14
C TRP A 113 20.15 -9.79 -8.48
N ALA A 114 20.96 -10.88 -8.53
CA ALA A 114 22.38 -10.81 -8.77
C ALA A 114 22.75 -10.27 -10.16
N ASP A 115 21.95 -10.54 -11.18
CA ASP A 115 22.18 -10.07 -12.55
C ASP A 115 21.54 -8.70 -12.87
N GLY A 116 20.81 -8.10 -11.92
CA GLY A 116 20.16 -6.77 -12.04
C GLY A 116 18.83 -6.77 -12.80
N THR A 117 18.29 -7.96 -13.16
CA THR A 117 17.01 -8.07 -13.87
C THR A 117 15.86 -7.53 -13.03
N MET A 118 15.81 -7.85 -11.71
CA MET A 118 14.74 -7.37 -10.82
C MET A 118 14.75 -5.84 -10.69
N GLN A 119 15.93 -5.24 -10.55
CA GLN A 119 16.08 -3.78 -10.46
C GLN A 119 15.61 -3.10 -11.75
N THR A 120 15.99 -3.65 -12.91
CA THR A 120 15.57 -3.12 -14.21
C THR A 120 14.05 -3.18 -14.40
N LEU A 121 13.41 -4.28 -13.98
CA LEU A 121 11.96 -4.43 -14.04
C LEU A 121 11.28 -3.47 -13.05
N ALA A 122 11.78 -3.38 -11.82
CA ALA A 122 11.22 -2.47 -10.82
C ALA A 122 11.28 -0.99 -11.26
N ASP A 123 12.38 -0.57 -11.88
CA ASP A 123 12.50 0.77 -12.46
C ASP A 123 11.51 0.98 -13.62
N THR A 124 11.35 -0.03 -14.48
CA THR A 124 10.43 0.03 -15.63
C THR A 124 8.97 0.22 -15.19
N TYR A 125 8.59 -0.43 -14.10
CA TYR A 125 7.22 -0.39 -13.57
C TYR A 125 7.02 0.60 -12.41
N GLY A 126 8.06 1.36 -12.03
CA GLY A 126 7.96 2.39 -10.99
C GLY A 126 7.79 1.83 -9.57
N VAL A 127 8.24 0.61 -9.31
CA VAL A 127 8.08 -0.08 -8.01
C VAL A 127 9.39 -0.32 -7.27
N THR A 128 10.45 0.40 -7.64
CA THR A 128 11.80 0.26 -7.07
C THR A 128 11.83 0.46 -5.56
N ALA A 129 11.00 1.38 -5.04
CA ALA A 129 10.92 1.66 -3.61
C ALA A 129 10.35 0.49 -2.77
N ALA A 130 9.62 -0.43 -3.41
CA ALA A 130 9.05 -1.62 -2.77
C ALA A 130 9.91 -2.87 -2.95
N LEU A 131 11.02 -2.78 -3.71
CA LEU A 131 11.87 -3.91 -3.97
C LEU A 131 12.79 -4.17 -2.76
N ILE A 132 12.76 -5.40 -2.25
CA ILE A 132 13.64 -5.84 -1.17
C ILE A 132 14.74 -6.76 -1.72
N PRO A 133 15.95 -6.76 -1.10
CA PRO A 133 17.04 -7.67 -1.49
C PRO A 133 16.61 -9.13 -1.44
N GLN A 134 17.08 -9.91 -2.40
CA GLN A 134 16.86 -11.36 -2.48
C GLN A 134 18.18 -12.09 -2.23
N GLU A 135 18.22 -12.97 -1.21
CA GLU A 135 19.39 -13.77 -0.82
C GLU A 135 19.30 -15.22 -1.32
#